data_7a445a68c378aee430a2d517f4c4d3cf
#
_entry.id   7a445a68c378aee430a2d517f4c4d3cf
#
_cell.length_a   1.000
_cell.length_b   1.000
_cell.length_c   1.000
_cell.angle_alpha   90.00
_cell.angle_beta   90.00
_cell.angle_gamma   90.00
#
_symmetry.space_group_name_H-M   'P 1'
#
loop_
_entity.id
_entity.type
_entity.pdbx_description
1 polymer ?
#
loop_
_entity_poly.entity_id
_entity_poly.type
_entity_poly.pdbx_seq_one_letter_code
_entity_poly.pdbx_strand_id
1 'polypeptide(L)'
;MASLEMQGAYDLSNVKINELITEACEGNYALGIINEKTKKFVVKYVGRDSDLNACLKQHVGRHPKFKFSYASSSQAAFEKVCKNFHDFGGTKKLGNNFHPARPADTDWKCPCCDKFD
;
A
#
# COMPACT_ATOMS: atom_id res chain seq x y z
N MET A 1 -0.83 -13.26 -12.99
CA MET A 1 -0.85 -13.27 -11.52
C MET A 1 -0.56 -11.88 -10.98
N ALA A 2 -1.36 -11.42 -10.03
CA ALA A 2 -1.17 -10.08 -9.46
C ALA A 2 0.09 -10.03 -8.59
N SER A 3 0.81 -8.92 -8.66
CA SER A 3 2.01 -8.70 -7.86
C SER A 3 2.00 -7.28 -7.31
N LEU A 4 2.38 -7.11 -6.04
CA LEU A 4 2.52 -5.80 -5.42
C LEU A 4 3.75 -5.05 -5.92
N GLU A 5 4.77 -5.77 -6.33
CA GLU A 5 6.08 -5.20 -6.71
C GLU A 5 6.64 -4.34 -5.57
N MET A 6 6.59 -4.88 -4.36
CA MET A 6 7.07 -4.25 -3.13
C MET A 6 8.00 -5.20 -2.40
N GLN A 7 8.94 -4.62 -1.64
CA GLN A 7 9.82 -5.44 -0.80
C GLN A 7 9.12 -5.81 0.50
N GLY A 8 9.51 -6.92 1.09
CA GLY A 8 8.97 -7.48 2.34
C GLY A 8 8.59 -8.93 2.14
N ALA A 9 7.80 -9.54 3.02
CA ALA A 9 7.06 -8.87 4.12
C ALA A 9 7.93 -8.72 5.38
N TYR A 10 7.72 -7.62 6.10
CA TYR A 10 8.42 -7.31 7.34
C TYR A 10 7.43 -7.20 8.50
N ASP A 11 7.93 -7.33 9.73
CA ASP A 11 7.11 -7.11 10.91
C ASP A 11 6.66 -5.64 10.96
N LEU A 12 5.37 -5.43 11.19
CA LEU A 12 4.83 -4.07 11.30
C LEU A 12 5.05 -3.57 12.74
N SER A 13 6.19 -2.94 12.97
CA SER A 13 6.60 -2.40 14.26
C SER A 13 7.34 -1.08 14.07
N ASN A 14 7.33 -0.25 15.10
CA ASN A 14 8.05 1.03 15.06
C ASN A 14 9.54 0.83 14.79
N VAL A 15 10.15 -0.17 15.41
CA VAL A 15 11.58 -0.47 15.25
C VAL A 15 11.88 -0.83 13.80
N LYS A 16 11.10 -1.75 13.22
CA LYS A 16 11.34 -2.20 11.85
C LYS A 16 11.07 -1.08 10.84
N ILE A 17 10.05 -0.27 11.06
CA ILE A 17 9.75 0.87 10.20
C ILE A 17 10.93 1.85 10.19
N ASN A 18 11.46 2.21 11.36
CA ASN A 18 12.59 3.13 11.45
C ASN A 18 13.87 2.56 10.84
N GLU A 19 14.04 1.24 10.92
CA GLU A 19 15.22 0.56 10.35
C GLU A 19 15.19 0.57 8.83
N LEU A 20 14.01 0.35 8.23
CA LEU A 20 13.87 0.14 6.79
C LEU A 20 13.51 1.41 6.02
N ILE A 21 12.67 2.27 6.59
CA ILE A 21 12.16 3.44 5.88
C ILE A 21 12.83 4.69 6.44
N THR A 22 13.96 5.03 5.83
CA THR A 22 14.83 6.11 6.29
C THR A 22 14.62 7.41 5.53
N GLU A 23 13.80 7.39 4.46
CA GLU A 23 13.57 8.57 3.62
C GLU A 23 12.12 9.02 3.72
N ALA A 24 11.90 10.34 3.85
CA ALA A 24 10.58 10.93 3.82
C ALA A 24 10.21 11.22 2.37
N CYS A 25 9.73 10.21 1.65
CA CYS A 25 9.35 10.36 0.25
C CYS A 25 8.08 9.59 -0.06
N GLU A 26 7.50 9.93 -1.19
CA GLU A 26 6.26 9.29 -1.68
C GLU A 26 6.49 7.80 -1.86
N GLY A 27 5.51 7.00 -1.49
CA GLY A 27 5.61 5.57 -1.65
C GLY A 27 4.29 4.85 -1.48
N ASN A 28 4.36 3.54 -1.68
CA ASN A 28 3.22 2.64 -1.59
C ASN A 28 3.48 1.59 -0.51
N TYR A 29 2.39 1.11 0.10
CA TYR A 29 2.50 0.06 1.11
C TYR A 29 1.32 -0.90 1.02
N ALA A 30 1.54 -2.09 1.57
CA ALA A 30 0.50 -3.09 1.73
C ALA A 30 0.62 -3.67 3.13
N LEU A 31 -0.51 -3.88 3.78
CA LEU A 31 -0.58 -4.46 5.12
C LEU A 31 -1.25 -5.81 5.02
N GLY A 32 -0.85 -6.75 5.85
CA GLY A 32 -1.46 -8.06 5.80
C GLY A 32 -0.86 -9.05 6.79
N ILE A 33 -1.02 -10.32 6.44
CA ILE A 33 -0.58 -11.44 7.27
C ILE A 33 0.19 -12.43 6.41
N ILE A 34 0.95 -13.30 7.07
CA ILE A 34 1.57 -14.45 6.41
C ILE A 34 0.66 -15.67 6.66
N ASN A 35 0.22 -16.31 5.59
CA ASN A 35 -0.54 -17.55 5.71
C ASN A 35 0.43 -18.65 6.15
N GLU A 36 0.16 -19.26 7.31
CA GLU A 36 1.06 -20.25 7.91
C GLU A 36 1.20 -21.51 7.06
N LYS A 37 0.18 -21.87 6.29
CA LYS A 37 0.22 -23.07 5.46
C LYS A 37 1.00 -22.85 4.18
N THR A 38 0.78 -21.74 3.52
CA THR A 38 1.42 -21.45 2.21
C THR A 38 2.69 -20.63 2.34
N LYS A 39 2.92 -19.99 3.50
CA LYS A 39 4.03 -19.07 3.76
C LYS A 39 4.00 -17.84 2.85
N LYS A 40 2.82 -17.51 2.32
CA LYS A 40 2.65 -16.36 1.43
C LYS A 40 2.01 -15.19 2.16
N PHE A 41 2.38 -13.98 1.73
CA PHE A 41 1.80 -12.75 2.25
C PHE A 41 0.39 -12.59 1.68
N VAL A 42 -0.58 -12.42 2.58
CA VAL A 42 -1.98 -12.18 2.20
C VAL A 42 -2.27 -10.71 2.40
N VAL A 43 -2.56 -10.02 1.31
CA VAL A 43 -2.82 -8.57 1.33
C VAL A 43 -4.18 -8.29 1.97
N LYS A 44 -4.21 -7.39 2.96
CA LYS A 44 -5.45 -6.98 3.63
C LYS A 44 -5.77 -5.51 3.43
N TYR A 45 -4.78 -4.68 3.11
CA TYR A 45 -4.96 -3.24 2.94
C TYR A 45 -3.85 -2.70 2.05
N VAL A 46 -4.16 -1.75 1.18
CA VAL A 46 -3.15 -1.09 0.34
C VAL A 46 -3.30 0.42 0.47
N GLY A 47 -2.20 1.14 0.31
CA GLY A 47 -2.23 2.59 0.41
C GLY A 47 -0.99 3.25 -0.19
N ARG A 48 -0.98 4.56 -0.12
CA ARG A 48 0.17 5.39 -0.47
C ARG A 48 0.24 6.57 0.50
N ASP A 49 1.42 7.16 0.63
CA ASP A 49 1.59 8.35 1.44
C ASP A 49 2.85 9.08 1.00
N SER A 50 2.91 10.38 1.27
CA SER A 50 4.09 11.19 1.02
C SER A 50 5.18 10.95 2.07
N ASP A 51 4.82 10.34 3.21
CA ASP A 51 5.75 9.97 4.28
C ASP A 51 5.37 8.58 4.79
N LEU A 52 5.96 7.54 4.19
CA LEU A 52 5.66 6.16 4.55
C LEU A 52 5.96 5.84 6.01
N ASN A 53 7.04 6.39 6.56
CA ASN A 53 7.43 6.12 7.94
C ASN A 53 6.31 6.52 8.90
N ALA A 54 5.86 7.77 8.82
CA ALA A 54 4.80 8.28 9.69
C ALA A 54 3.48 7.55 9.44
N CYS A 55 3.16 7.28 8.19
CA CYS A 55 1.92 6.60 7.81
C CYS A 55 1.86 5.18 8.39
N LEU A 56 2.94 4.40 8.19
CA LEU A 56 2.97 3.01 8.65
C LEU A 56 2.91 2.91 10.17
N LYS A 57 3.48 3.88 10.89
CA LYS A 57 3.42 3.89 12.35
C LYS A 57 1.99 3.98 12.88
N GLN A 58 1.08 4.60 12.11
CA GLN A 58 -0.33 4.69 12.50
C GLN A 58 -1.05 3.35 12.38
N HIS A 59 -0.49 2.40 11.64
CA HIS A 59 -1.07 1.08 11.44
C HIS A 59 -0.49 0.00 12.35
N VAL A 60 0.55 0.32 13.12
CA VAL A 60 1.16 -0.63 14.07
C VAL A 60 0.09 -1.13 15.05
N GLY A 61 0.01 -2.45 15.20
CA GLY A 61 -0.99 -3.09 16.04
C GLY A 61 -2.27 -3.48 15.32
N ARG A 62 -2.45 -3.03 14.08
CA ARG A 62 -3.65 -3.37 13.29
C ARG A 62 -3.43 -4.54 12.35
N HIS A 63 -2.20 -4.71 11.88
CA HIS A 63 -1.79 -5.82 11.02
C HIS A 63 -0.41 -6.27 11.44
N PRO A 64 -0.08 -7.58 11.33
CA PRO A 64 1.22 -8.07 11.80
C PRO A 64 2.37 -7.83 10.81
N LYS A 65 2.07 -7.69 9.51
CA LYS A 65 3.12 -7.61 8.48
C LYS A 65 2.84 -6.49 7.48
N PHE A 66 3.92 -6.02 6.83
CA PHE A 66 3.79 -5.02 5.78
C PHE A 66 4.81 -5.21 4.67
N LYS A 67 4.47 -4.67 3.50
CA LYS A 67 5.40 -4.49 2.38
C LYS A 67 5.37 -3.03 1.96
N PHE A 68 6.43 -2.57 1.31
CA PHE A 68 6.47 -1.19 0.83
C PHE A 68 7.37 -1.03 -0.38
N SER A 69 7.19 0.09 -1.10
CA SER A 69 8.11 0.53 -2.15
C SER A 69 8.09 2.05 -2.20
N TYR A 70 9.22 2.65 -2.56
CA TYR A 70 9.26 4.09 -2.83
C TYR A 70 8.74 4.34 -4.24
N ALA A 71 8.08 5.47 -4.44
CA ALA A 71 7.57 5.87 -5.74
C ALA A 71 8.45 6.97 -6.34
N SER A 72 8.51 7.02 -7.67
CA SER A 72 9.27 8.05 -8.37
C SER A 72 8.57 9.42 -8.36
N SER A 73 7.25 9.41 -8.12
CA SER A 73 6.44 10.63 -8.09
C SER A 73 5.12 10.34 -7.40
N SER A 74 4.40 11.42 -7.04
CA SER A 74 3.06 11.29 -6.46
C SER A 74 2.09 10.64 -7.44
N GLN A 75 2.20 10.96 -8.73
CA GLN A 75 1.35 10.35 -9.75
C GLN A 75 1.63 8.86 -9.86
N ALA A 76 2.90 8.45 -9.87
CA ALA A 76 3.25 7.03 -9.93
C ALA A 76 2.70 6.29 -8.71
N ALA A 77 2.78 6.88 -7.52
CA ALA A 77 2.24 6.29 -6.30
C ALA A 77 0.71 6.14 -6.38
N PHE A 78 0.04 7.15 -6.89
CA PHE A 78 -1.42 7.10 -7.06
C PHE A 78 -1.83 5.99 -8.02
N GLU A 79 -1.18 5.91 -9.18
CA GLU A 79 -1.50 4.89 -10.17
C GLU A 79 -1.21 3.48 -9.63
N LYS A 80 -0.13 3.33 -8.88
CA LYS A 80 0.22 2.04 -8.28
C LYS A 80 -0.78 1.61 -7.20
N VAL A 81 -1.22 2.53 -6.33
CA VAL A 81 -2.21 2.16 -5.29
C VAL A 81 -3.53 1.77 -5.92
N CYS A 82 -3.94 2.44 -6.99
CA CYS A 82 -5.14 2.06 -7.73
C CYS A 82 -5.01 0.65 -8.30
N LYS A 83 -3.88 0.36 -8.94
CA LYS A 83 -3.62 -0.97 -9.49
C LYS A 83 -3.63 -2.03 -8.40
N ASN A 84 -2.93 -1.78 -7.29
CA ASN A 84 -2.88 -2.71 -6.17
C ASN A 84 -4.28 -2.96 -5.60
N PHE A 85 -5.06 -1.90 -5.45
CA PHE A 85 -6.43 -1.99 -4.94
C PHE A 85 -7.28 -2.92 -5.81
N HIS A 86 -7.28 -2.72 -7.11
CA HIS A 86 -8.07 -3.55 -8.03
C HIS A 86 -7.54 -4.96 -8.16
N ASP A 87 -6.21 -5.12 -8.24
CA ASP A 87 -5.58 -6.43 -8.42
C ASP A 87 -5.85 -7.36 -7.23
N PHE A 88 -6.03 -6.82 -6.03
CA PHE A 88 -6.20 -7.63 -4.83
C PHE A 88 -7.63 -7.63 -4.30
N GLY A 89 -8.59 -7.23 -5.13
CA GLY A 89 -10.01 -7.48 -4.87
C GLY A 89 -10.84 -6.29 -4.41
N GLY A 90 -10.25 -5.10 -4.32
CA GLY A 90 -10.98 -3.88 -3.98
C GLY A 90 -11.64 -3.95 -2.61
N THR A 91 -12.75 -3.24 -2.45
CA THR A 91 -13.45 -3.18 -1.16
C THR A 91 -14.07 -4.52 -0.74
N LYS A 92 -14.18 -5.48 -1.66
CA LYS A 92 -14.75 -6.80 -1.35
C LYS A 92 -13.79 -7.71 -0.60
N LYS A 93 -12.48 -7.57 -0.82
CA LYS A 93 -11.47 -8.45 -0.24
C LYS A 93 -10.47 -7.75 0.68
N LEU A 94 -10.24 -6.46 0.45
CA LEU A 94 -9.32 -5.67 1.25
C LEU A 94 -10.05 -4.97 2.40
N GLY A 95 -9.31 -4.57 3.43
CA GLY A 95 -9.85 -3.75 4.51
C GLY A 95 -10.07 -2.30 4.11
N ASN A 96 -9.73 -1.92 2.88
CA ASN A 96 -10.00 -0.60 2.34
C ASN A 96 -11.51 -0.41 2.17
N ASN A 97 -12.05 0.61 2.82
CA ASN A 97 -13.50 0.89 2.74
C ASN A 97 -13.90 1.62 1.47
N PHE A 98 -12.93 2.25 0.81
CA PHE A 98 -13.16 3.09 -0.37
C PHE A 98 -12.06 2.88 -1.40
N HIS A 99 -12.41 3.16 -2.66
CA HIS A 99 -11.41 3.27 -3.73
C HIS A 99 -10.38 4.34 -3.35
N PRO A 100 -9.09 4.15 -3.68
CA PRO A 100 -8.07 5.16 -3.36
C PRO A 100 -8.48 6.55 -3.86
N ALA A 101 -8.28 7.56 -3.01
CA ALA A 101 -8.65 8.93 -3.33
C ALA A 101 -7.62 9.56 -4.26
N ARG A 102 -8.13 10.32 -5.25
CA ARG A 102 -7.24 11.12 -6.10
C ARG A 102 -6.78 12.35 -5.32
N PRO A 103 -5.48 12.67 -5.34
CA PRO A 103 -4.98 13.88 -4.67
C PRO A 103 -5.68 15.13 -5.19
N ALA A 104 -5.86 16.13 -4.32
CA ALA A 104 -6.48 17.40 -4.68
C ALA A 104 -5.70 18.10 -5.79
N ASP A 105 -6.42 18.84 -6.63
CA ASP A 105 -5.84 19.63 -7.72
C ASP A 105 -5.10 18.81 -8.78
N THR A 106 -5.46 17.52 -8.94
CA THR A 106 -4.90 16.67 -9.99
C THR A 106 -6.02 16.20 -10.92
N ASP A 107 -5.62 15.86 -12.15
CA ASP A 107 -6.53 15.25 -13.12
C ASP A 107 -6.14 13.81 -13.44
N TRP A 108 -5.37 13.19 -12.55
CA TRP A 108 -4.91 11.81 -12.73
C TRP A 108 -6.09 10.84 -12.69
N LYS A 109 -5.97 9.76 -13.44
CA LYS A 109 -7.02 8.76 -13.54
C LYS A 109 -6.55 7.42 -13.00
N CYS A 110 -7.51 6.64 -12.47
CA CYS A 110 -7.21 5.26 -12.11
C CYS A 110 -6.94 4.46 -13.39
N PRO A 111 -5.81 3.76 -13.49
CA PRO A 111 -5.51 2.98 -14.70
C PRO A 111 -6.39 1.74 -14.88
N CYS A 112 -7.17 1.37 -13.87
CA CYS A 112 -7.92 0.13 -13.86
C CYS A 112 -9.44 0.32 -13.98
N CYS A 113 -9.95 1.53 -13.77
CA CYS A 113 -11.39 1.78 -13.84
C CYS A 113 -11.63 3.23 -14.25
N ASP A 114 -12.91 3.58 -14.43
CA ASP A 114 -13.32 4.90 -14.92
C ASP A 114 -13.84 5.84 -13.82
N LYS A 115 -13.51 5.56 -12.56
CA LYS A 115 -14.02 6.34 -11.43
C LYS A 115 -13.76 7.85 -11.57
N PHE A 116 -12.62 8.22 -12.12
CA PHE A 116 -12.20 9.63 -12.27
C PHE A 116 -12.30 10.14 -13.71
N ASP A 117 -12.94 9.40 -14.56
CA ASP A 117 -13.12 9.82 -15.97
C ASP A 117 -14.22 10.87 -16.12
#